data_c42e861d28a626ad5c333975c991402e
#
_entry.id   c42e861d28a626ad5c333975c991402e
#
_cell.length_a   1.000
_cell.length_b   1.000
_cell.length_c   1.000
_cell.angle_alpha   90.00
_cell.angle_beta   90.00
_cell.angle_gamma   90.00
#
_symmetry.space_group_name_H-M   'P 1'
#
loop_
_entity.id
_entity.type
_entity.pdbx_description
1 polymer ?
#
loop_
_entity_poly.entity_id
_entity_poly.type
_entity_poly.pdbx_seq_one_letter_code
_entity_poly.pdbx_strand_id
1 'polypeptide(L)'
;MASRGYGIIAVSNQPEELVKVVEELRQCYGVEAFAVDMDLAKPSAAEELYKRCRHEGWEVEILVCNAGMLLFSTLVQTEPQRLQTIIGLHCTTTTLLCRYFGEDMKARRRGRILIMSSSTAWLPYPTISHYGATKAYLKSFASSLWYELNRYGVSVTAVFPGAVDTPFYKLGERMRRNFVRFGIMSTPEAIARRGVKAMLRGRRRVVPGFFTKLVVAICAVLPARVLNPMLRIPPIKRLLDRV
;
A
#
# COMPACT_ATOMS: atom_id res chain seq x y z
N MET A 1 -10.44 8.93 -7.06
CA MET A 1 -11.11 8.19 -8.17
C MET A 1 -12.53 8.70 -8.34
N ALA A 2 -13.33 8.77 -7.27
CA ALA A 2 -14.69 9.31 -7.32
C ALA A 2 -14.78 10.68 -8.03
N SER A 3 -13.91 11.63 -7.70
CA SER A 3 -13.84 12.94 -8.40
C SER A 3 -13.54 12.89 -9.91
N ARG A 4 -13.36 11.68 -10.46
CA ARG A 4 -13.17 11.41 -11.89
C ARG A 4 -14.30 10.56 -12.47
N GLY A 5 -15.39 10.38 -11.71
CA GLY A 5 -16.57 9.65 -12.15
C GLY A 5 -16.47 8.12 -12.05
N TYR A 6 -15.43 7.56 -11.39
CA TYR A 6 -15.37 6.13 -11.17
C TYR A 6 -16.29 5.72 -10.01
N GLY A 7 -17.09 4.67 -10.22
CA GLY A 7 -17.73 3.95 -9.13
C GLY A 7 -16.70 3.31 -8.18
N ILE A 8 -17.02 3.19 -6.90
CA ILE A 8 -16.10 2.72 -5.88
C ILE A 8 -16.67 1.52 -5.13
N ILE A 9 -15.90 0.43 -5.09
CA ILE A 9 -16.12 -0.66 -4.16
C ILE A 9 -15.10 -0.48 -3.04
N ALA A 10 -15.56 -0.03 -1.87
CA ALA A 10 -14.72 0.15 -0.69
C ALA A 10 -14.76 -1.11 0.17
N VAL A 11 -13.57 -1.65 0.50
CA VAL A 11 -13.42 -2.88 1.28
C VAL A 11 -12.63 -2.57 2.54
N SER A 12 -13.19 -2.87 3.71
CA SER A 12 -12.56 -2.66 5.01
C SER A 12 -13.17 -3.59 6.05
N ASN A 13 -12.46 -3.87 7.12
CA ASN A 13 -12.95 -4.53 8.33
C ASN A 13 -13.35 -3.54 9.43
N GLN A 14 -13.61 -2.29 9.06
CA GLN A 14 -14.09 -1.23 9.95
C GLN A 14 -15.44 -0.72 9.43
N PRO A 15 -16.55 -1.41 9.76
CA PRO A 15 -17.84 -1.17 9.13
C PRO A 15 -18.39 0.24 9.34
N GLU A 16 -18.18 0.82 10.53
CA GLU A 16 -18.68 2.18 10.81
C GLU A 16 -17.98 3.26 9.97
N GLU A 17 -16.65 3.16 9.81
CA GLU A 17 -15.90 4.09 8.97
C GLU A 17 -16.21 3.86 7.49
N LEU A 18 -16.36 2.60 7.11
CA LEU A 18 -16.66 2.20 5.75
C LEU A 18 -17.98 2.78 5.25
N VAL A 19 -19.04 2.72 6.07
CA VAL A 19 -20.35 3.30 5.75
C VAL A 19 -20.22 4.81 5.56
N LYS A 20 -19.58 5.51 6.49
CA LYS A 20 -19.37 6.98 6.40
C LYS A 20 -18.65 7.37 5.11
N VAL A 21 -17.58 6.66 4.77
CA VAL A 21 -16.79 6.90 3.54
C VAL A 21 -17.65 6.69 2.29
N VAL A 22 -18.47 5.63 2.25
CA VAL A 22 -19.32 5.33 1.10
C VAL A 22 -20.42 6.40 0.94
N GLU A 23 -21.03 6.85 2.03
CA GLU A 23 -22.00 7.93 2.02
C GLU A 23 -21.39 9.26 1.54
N GLU A 24 -20.20 9.62 2.05
CA GLU A 24 -19.45 10.79 1.59
C GLU A 24 -19.17 10.74 0.08
N LEU A 25 -18.73 9.57 -0.42
CA LEU A 25 -18.45 9.37 -1.85
C LEU A 25 -19.70 9.60 -2.70
N ARG A 26 -20.85 9.10 -2.27
CA ARG A 26 -22.14 9.29 -2.96
C ARG A 26 -22.59 10.74 -2.95
N GLN A 27 -22.54 11.37 -1.77
CA GLN A 27 -23.01 12.75 -1.58
C GLN A 27 -22.11 13.78 -2.26
N CYS A 28 -20.78 13.65 -2.11
CA CYS A 28 -19.84 14.65 -2.61
C CYS A 28 -19.53 14.51 -4.11
N TYR A 29 -19.62 13.29 -4.66
CA TYR A 29 -19.18 13.05 -6.05
C TYR A 29 -20.27 12.47 -6.96
N GLY A 30 -21.43 12.11 -6.43
CA GLY A 30 -22.54 11.57 -7.23
C GLY A 30 -22.23 10.24 -7.93
N VAL A 31 -21.26 9.47 -7.41
CA VAL A 31 -20.86 8.18 -7.98
C VAL A 31 -21.51 7.02 -7.26
N GLU A 32 -21.66 5.89 -7.94
CA GLU A 32 -21.99 4.64 -7.27
C GLU A 32 -20.85 4.24 -6.32
N ALA A 33 -21.19 3.90 -5.09
CA ALA A 33 -20.23 3.46 -4.10
C ALA A 33 -20.84 2.34 -3.26
N PHE A 34 -20.09 1.26 -3.06
CA PHE A 34 -20.52 0.06 -2.37
C PHE A 34 -19.59 -0.26 -1.20
N ALA A 35 -20.17 -0.56 -0.06
CA ALA A 35 -19.46 -0.99 1.14
C ALA A 35 -19.36 -2.52 1.18
N VAL A 36 -18.16 -3.04 1.35
CA VAL A 36 -17.91 -4.45 1.58
C VAL A 36 -17.17 -4.61 2.90
N ASP A 37 -17.91 -4.94 3.96
CA ASP A 37 -17.31 -5.31 5.24
C ASP A 37 -16.64 -6.67 5.11
N MET A 38 -15.30 -6.68 5.17
CA MET A 38 -14.50 -7.88 4.98
C MET A 38 -13.10 -7.73 5.59
N ASP A 39 -12.68 -8.74 6.34
CA ASP A 39 -11.30 -8.84 6.81
C ASP A 39 -10.43 -9.50 5.74
N LEU A 40 -9.68 -8.68 5.02
CA LEU A 40 -8.76 -9.10 3.97
C LEU A 40 -7.54 -9.90 4.47
N ALA A 41 -7.35 -10.04 5.79
CA ALA A 41 -6.33 -10.91 6.35
C ALA A 41 -6.75 -12.39 6.39
N LYS A 42 -8.05 -12.69 6.19
CA LYS A 42 -8.54 -14.07 6.11
C LYS A 42 -8.07 -14.74 4.83
N PRO A 43 -7.67 -16.03 4.89
CA PRO A 43 -7.14 -16.74 3.72
C PRO A 43 -8.09 -16.79 2.51
N SER A 44 -9.40 -16.88 2.74
CA SER A 44 -10.43 -16.94 1.70
C SER A 44 -10.86 -15.58 1.16
N ALA A 45 -10.48 -14.48 1.81
CA ALA A 45 -11.04 -13.14 1.54
C ALA A 45 -10.86 -12.67 0.09
N ALA A 46 -9.73 -12.97 -0.53
CA ALA A 46 -9.49 -12.57 -1.93
C ALA A 46 -10.46 -13.27 -2.89
N GLU A 47 -10.70 -14.55 -2.69
CA GLU A 47 -11.63 -15.33 -3.51
C GLU A 47 -13.08 -14.92 -3.25
N GLU A 48 -13.45 -14.72 -1.99
CA GLU A 48 -14.79 -14.27 -1.59
C GLU A 48 -15.11 -12.89 -2.19
N LEU A 49 -14.17 -11.93 -2.13
CA LEU A 49 -14.33 -10.62 -2.71
C LEU A 49 -14.51 -10.71 -4.24
N TYR A 50 -13.70 -11.51 -4.91
CA TYR A 50 -13.82 -11.72 -6.34
C TYR A 50 -15.17 -12.34 -6.71
N LYS A 51 -15.60 -13.41 -6.03
CA LYS A 51 -16.91 -14.05 -6.26
C LYS A 51 -18.06 -13.07 -6.04
N ARG A 52 -17.98 -12.24 -4.98
CA ARG A 52 -18.98 -11.21 -4.72
C ARG A 52 -19.05 -10.20 -5.86
N CYS A 53 -17.91 -9.65 -6.31
CA CYS A 53 -17.90 -8.73 -7.44
C CYS A 53 -18.53 -9.34 -8.70
N ARG A 54 -18.26 -10.63 -8.97
CA ARG A 54 -18.86 -11.36 -10.10
C ARG A 54 -20.36 -11.54 -9.94
N HIS A 55 -20.83 -11.90 -8.75
CA HIS A 55 -22.26 -12.10 -8.46
C HIS A 55 -23.06 -10.79 -8.60
N GLU A 56 -22.50 -9.68 -8.11
CA GLU A 56 -23.11 -8.35 -8.19
C GLU A 56 -22.97 -7.70 -9.58
N GLY A 57 -22.31 -8.36 -10.54
CA GLY A 57 -22.07 -7.80 -11.87
C GLY A 57 -21.10 -6.62 -11.91
N TRP A 58 -20.30 -6.42 -10.87
CA TRP A 58 -19.33 -5.31 -10.81
C TRP A 58 -18.10 -5.60 -11.66
N GLU A 59 -17.93 -4.87 -12.75
CA GLU A 59 -16.71 -4.93 -13.54
C GLU A 59 -15.61 -4.04 -12.93
N VAL A 60 -14.58 -4.66 -12.37
CA VAL A 60 -13.46 -3.95 -11.75
C VAL A 60 -12.41 -3.55 -12.78
N GLU A 61 -12.43 -2.30 -13.24
CA GLU A 61 -11.42 -1.76 -14.17
C GLU A 61 -10.10 -1.43 -13.45
N ILE A 62 -10.19 -1.01 -12.18
CA ILE A 62 -9.03 -0.59 -11.38
C ILE A 62 -9.03 -1.33 -10.05
N LEU A 63 -7.98 -2.11 -9.81
CA LEU A 63 -7.74 -2.78 -8.54
C LEU A 63 -6.71 -1.96 -7.72
N VAL A 64 -7.08 -1.57 -6.49
CA VAL A 64 -6.19 -0.86 -5.57
C VAL A 64 -5.89 -1.72 -4.35
N CYS A 65 -4.74 -2.35 -4.31
CA CYS A 65 -4.24 -3.12 -3.17
C CYS A 65 -3.57 -2.18 -2.16
N ASN A 66 -4.38 -1.56 -1.30
CA ASN A 66 -3.93 -0.59 -0.29
C ASN A 66 -4.01 -1.14 1.14
N ALA A 67 -4.88 -2.09 1.41
CA ALA A 67 -5.04 -2.67 2.73
C ALA A 67 -3.68 -3.14 3.29
N GLY A 68 -3.44 -2.83 4.55
CA GLY A 68 -2.16 -3.18 5.17
C GLY A 68 -2.12 -2.77 6.62
N MET A 69 -1.18 -3.33 7.33
CA MET A 69 -0.92 -3.02 8.73
C MET A 69 0.57 -2.77 8.95
N LEU A 70 0.88 -1.97 9.94
CA LEU A 70 2.24 -1.72 10.40
C LEU A 70 2.31 -2.07 11.89
N LEU A 71 3.32 -2.82 12.26
CA LEU A 71 3.61 -3.18 13.63
C LEU A 71 5.07 -2.85 13.90
N PHE A 72 5.30 -1.96 14.86
CA PHE A 72 6.64 -1.69 15.40
C PHE A 72 6.91 -2.69 16.53
N SER A 73 7.65 -3.74 16.23
CA SER A 73 8.07 -4.75 17.20
C SER A 73 9.26 -5.53 16.64
N THR A 74 10.12 -6.04 17.52
CA THR A 74 11.15 -6.98 17.08
C THR A 74 10.51 -8.32 16.71
N LEU A 75 11.14 -9.05 15.78
CA LEU A 75 10.60 -10.32 15.31
C LEU A 75 10.34 -11.30 16.48
N VAL A 76 11.30 -11.39 17.41
CA VAL A 76 11.25 -12.32 18.53
C VAL A 76 10.21 -11.97 19.60
N GLN A 77 9.74 -10.73 19.62
CA GLN A 77 8.70 -10.25 20.54
C GLN A 77 7.31 -10.22 19.88
N THR A 78 7.23 -10.48 18.59
CA THR A 78 5.97 -10.44 17.86
C THR A 78 5.28 -11.80 17.95
N GLU A 79 4.01 -11.81 18.35
CA GLU A 79 3.18 -12.98 18.36
C GLU A 79 3.13 -13.65 16.98
N PRO A 80 3.34 -14.99 16.88
CA PRO A 80 3.37 -15.70 15.59
C PRO A 80 2.13 -15.45 14.74
N GLN A 81 0.95 -15.38 15.35
CA GLN A 81 -0.31 -15.09 14.65
C GLN A 81 -0.30 -13.74 13.95
N ARG A 82 0.31 -12.71 14.56
CA ARG A 82 0.45 -11.39 13.96
C ARG A 82 1.40 -11.38 12.77
N LEU A 83 2.46 -12.19 12.84
CA LEU A 83 3.36 -12.39 11.68
C LEU A 83 2.64 -13.05 10.52
N GLN A 84 1.83 -14.07 10.78
CA GLN A 84 1.01 -14.71 9.75
C GLN A 84 -0.01 -13.74 9.15
N THR A 85 -0.68 -12.96 10.00
CA THR A 85 -1.66 -11.95 9.56
C THR A 85 -1.05 -10.92 8.62
N ILE A 86 0.12 -10.36 8.95
CA ILE A 86 0.76 -9.35 8.09
C ILE A 86 1.24 -9.93 6.77
N ILE A 87 1.77 -11.15 6.78
CA ILE A 87 2.20 -11.86 5.57
C ILE A 87 0.97 -12.21 4.71
N GLY A 88 -0.08 -12.74 5.33
CA GLY A 88 -1.34 -13.05 4.67
C GLY A 88 -1.93 -11.83 3.97
N LEU A 89 -2.13 -10.74 4.73
CA LEU A 89 -2.74 -9.51 4.21
C LEU A 89 -1.89 -8.85 3.11
N HIS A 90 -0.58 -8.70 3.33
CA HIS A 90 0.27 -7.99 2.37
C HIS A 90 0.63 -8.84 1.15
N CYS A 91 1.03 -10.10 1.36
CA CYS A 91 1.56 -10.91 0.28
C CYS A 91 0.47 -11.78 -0.36
N THR A 92 -0.15 -12.66 0.42
CA THR A 92 -1.09 -13.66 -0.10
C THR A 92 -2.32 -13.01 -0.71
N THR A 93 -3.02 -12.18 0.07
CA THR A 93 -4.26 -11.52 -0.39
C THR A 93 -4.01 -10.63 -1.59
N THR A 94 -2.94 -9.79 -1.56
CA THR A 94 -2.58 -8.96 -2.71
C THR A 94 -2.30 -9.80 -3.96
N THR A 95 -1.57 -10.90 -3.82
CA THR A 95 -1.25 -11.79 -4.95
C THR A 95 -2.51 -12.44 -5.53
N LEU A 96 -3.39 -12.97 -4.68
CA LEU A 96 -4.63 -13.60 -5.11
C LEU A 96 -5.61 -12.61 -5.75
N LEU A 97 -5.76 -11.41 -5.20
CA LEU A 97 -6.55 -10.35 -5.83
C LEU A 97 -6.00 -9.99 -7.22
N CYS A 98 -4.69 -9.82 -7.34
CA CYS A 98 -4.06 -9.59 -8.65
C CYS A 98 -4.26 -10.76 -9.62
N ARG A 99 -4.25 -12.02 -9.12
CA ARG A 99 -4.51 -13.22 -9.93
C ARG A 99 -5.94 -13.22 -10.49
N TYR A 100 -6.94 -13.03 -9.63
CA TYR A 100 -8.35 -13.10 -10.02
C TYR A 100 -8.75 -11.93 -10.91
N PHE A 101 -8.59 -10.71 -10.45
CA PHE A 101 -8.96 -9.52 -11.23
C PHE A 101 -8.06 -9.29 -12.43
N GLY A 102 -6.78 -9.66 -12.34
CA GLY A 102 -5.83 -9.59 -13.44
C GLY A 102 -6.18 -10.51 -14.60
N GLU A 103 -6.78 -11.67 -14.34
CA GLU A 103 -7.29 -12.57 -15.38
C GLU A 103 -8.42 -11.93 -16.19
N ASP A 104 -9.41 -11.35 -15.51
CA ASP A 104 -10.51 -10.63 -16.17
C ASP A 104 -10.00 -9.41 -16.94
N MET A 105 -9.09 -8.63 -16.35
CA MET A 105 -8.46 -7.49 -17.02
C MET A 105 -7.68 -7.92 -18.28
N LYS A 106 -6.95 -9.03 -18.18
CA LYS A 106 -6.22 -9.61 -19.33
C LYS A 106 -7.17 -10.03 -20.43
N ALA A 107 -8.27 -10.72 -20.11
CA ALA A 107 -9.26 -11.19 -21.08
C ALA A 107 -9.86 -10.02 -21.87
N ARG A 108 -10.24 -8.92 -21.20
CA ARG A 108 -10.79 -7.72 -21.87
C ARG A 108 -9.72 -6.75 -22.39
N ARG A 109 -8.42 -7.07 -22.22
CA ARG A 109 -7.26 -6.27 -22.64
C ARG A 109 -7.27 -4.84 -22.10
N ARG A 110 -7.84 -4.63 -20.94
CA ARG A 110 -7.99 -3.34 -20.27
C ARG A 110 -8.03 -3.50 -18.77
N GLY A 111 -7.17 -2.76 -18.05
CA GLY A 111 -7.19 -2.74 -16.60
C GLY A 111 -5.99 -2.00 -16.00
N ARG A 112 -6.11 -1.68 -14.72
CA ARG A 112 -5.04 -1.05 -13.95
C ARG A 112 -4.98 -1.64 -12.56
N ILE A 113 -3.78 -1.96 -12.11
CA ILE A 113 -3.52 -2.45 -10.77
C ILE A 113 -2.59 -1.46 -10.06
N LEU A 114 -2.97 -1.00 -8.88
CA LEU A 114 -2.13 -0.19 -8.01
C LEU A 114 -1.81 -0.98 -6.74
N ILE A 115 -0.52 -1.14 -6.44
CA ILE A 115 -0.04 -1.87 -5.26
C ILE A 115 0.68 -0.92 -4.33
N MET A 116 0.22 -0.82 -3.08
CA MET A 116 0.83 0.02 -2.05
C MET A 116 1.96 -0.73 -1.35
N SER A 117 3.20 -0.44 -1.77
CA SER A 117 4.42 -0.90 -1.11
C SER A 117 4.91 0.16 -0.10
N SER A 118 6.21 0.33 0.08
CA SER A 118 6.83 1.32 0.97
C SER A 118 8.28 1.58 0.56
N SER A 119 8.86 2.70 0.97
CA SER A 119 10.30 2.95 0.88
C SER A 119 11.13 1.94 1.67
N THR A 120 10.56 1.30 2.70
CA THR A 120 11.20 0.22 3.46
C THR A 120 11.51 -1.02 2.63
N ALA A 121 10.97 -1.12 1.42
CA ALA A 121 11.33 -2.18 0.46
C ALA A 121 12.79 -2.12 -0.02
N TRP A 122 13.51 -1.04 0.26
CA TRP A 122 14.95 -0.88 -0.03
C TRP A 122 15.82 -0.76 1.22
N LEU A 123 15.20 -0.42 2.35
CA LEU A 123 15.92 -0.12 3.58
C LEU A 123 15.66 -1.21 4.62
N PRO A 124 16.70 -1.96 5.05
CA PRO A 124 16.58 -2.82 6.22
C PRO A 124 16.35 -1.95 7.45
N TYR A 125 15.21 -2.10 8.10
CA TYR A 125 14.86 -1.30 9.26
C TYR A 125 14.61 -2.22 10.45
N PRO A 126 15.42 -2.13 11.53
CA PRO A 126 15.16 -2.85 12.77
C PRO A 126 13.75 -2.58 13.27
N THR A 127 13.16 -3.48 14.02
CA THR A 127 11.81 -3.39 14.61
C THR A 127 10.63 -3.49 13.63
N ILE A 128 10.88 -3.45 12.32
CA ILE A 128 9.87 -3.67 11.28
C ILE A 128 10.38 -4.62 10.19
N SER A 129 11.25 -5.57 10.55
CA SER A 129 11.87 -6.51 9.61
C SER A 129 10.85 -7.28 8.78
N HIS A 130 9.80 -7.83 9.43
CA HIS A 130 8.72 -8.55 8.78
C HIS A 130 7.90 -7.64 7.84
N TYR A 131 7.58 -6.40 8.27
CA TYR A 131 6.90 -5.42 7.41
C TYR A 131 7.75 -5.07 6.19
N GLY A 132 9.02 -4.70 6.39
CA GLY A 132 9.95 -4.38 5.31
C GLY A 132 10.07 -5.52 4.30
N ALA A 133 10.16 -6.77 4.78
CA ALA A 133 10.21 -7.95 3.94
C ALA A 133 8.94 -8.10 3.07
N THR A 134 7.73 -7.91 3.64
CA THR A 134 6.50 -7.96 2.83
C THR A 134 6.44 -6.84 1.79
N LYS A 135 6.95 -5.64 2.11
CA LYS A 135 7.00 -4.52 1.16
C LYS A 135 8.06 -4.72 0.07
N ALA A 136 9.16 -5.43 0.38
CA ALA A 136 10.15 -5.87 -0.62
C ALA A 136 9.57 -6.95 -1.55
N TYR A 137 8.79 -7.89 -1.01
CA TYR A 137 7.99 -8.82 -1.81
C TYR A 137 7.10 -8.08 -2.81
N LEU A 138 6.29 -7.13 -2.34
CA LEU A 138 5.37 -6.35 -3.19
C LEU A 138 6.12 -5.54 -4.27
N LYS A 139 7.31 -5.03 -3.98
CA LYS A 139 8.17 -4.34 -4.96
C LYS A 139 8.57 -5.27 -6.11
N SER A 140 9.06 -6.46 -5.78
CA SER A 140 9.47 -7.47 -6.76
C SER A 140 8.28 -7.99 -7.55
N PHE A 141 7.22 -8.39 -6.85
CA PHE A 141 5.97 -8.90 -7.42
C PHE A 141 5.36 -7.92 -8.41
N ALA A 142 5.15 -6.66 -8.01
CA ALA A 142 4.56 -5.65 -8.90
C ALA A 142 5.41 -5.40 -10.14
N SER A 143 6.75 -5.45 -10.01
CA SER A 143 7.65 -5.29 -11.15
C SER A 143 7.51 -6.43 -12.14
N SER A 144 7.47 -7.68 -11.70
CA SER A 144 7.32 -8.86 -12.55
C SER A 144 5.94 -8.90 -13.17
N LEU A 145 4.90 -8.67 -12.38
CA LEU A 145 3.51 -8.66 -12.84
C LEU A 145 3.26 -7.59 -13.92
N TRP A 146 3.96 -6.45 -13.86
CA TRP A 146 3.90 -5.45 -14.92
C TRP A 146 4.36 -6.02 -16.26
N TYR A 147 5.47 -6.75 -16.32
CA TYR A 147 5.96 -7.38 -17.55
C TYR A 147 4.99 -8.44 -18.09
N GLU A 148 4.37 -9.20 -17.19
CA GLU A 148 3.42 -10.24 -17.56
C GLU A 148 2.14 -9.67 -18.18
N LEU A 149 1.60 -8.60 -17.61
CA LEU A 149 0.28 -8.07 -17.95
C LEU A 149 0.30 -6.91 -18.95
N ASN A 150 1.39 -6.15 -19.05
CA ASN A 150 1.45 -4.94 -19.88
C ASN A 150 1.20 -5.23 -21.38
N ARG A 151 1.66 -6.36 -21.89
CA ARG A 151 1.39 -6.82 -23.27
C ARG A 151 -0.09 -7.10 -23.56
N TYR A 152 -0.89 -7.21 -22.52
CA TYR A 152 -2.35 -7.39 -22.62
C TYR A 152 -3.12 -6.10 -22.32
N GLY A 153 -2.49 -4.95 -22.32
CA GLY A 153 -3.13 -3.66 -22.06
C GLY A 153 -3.45 -3.41 -20.59
N VAL A 154 -2.90 -4.20 -19.66
CA VAL A 154 -3.09 -4.04 -18.22
C VAL A 154 -1.84 -3.45 -17.60
N SER A 155 -1.97 -2.29 -16.94
CA SER A 155 -0.84 -1.63 -16.28
C SER A 155 -0.79 -1.96 -14.79
N VAL A 156 0.42 -2.13 -14.24
CA VAL A 156 0.65 -2.34 -12.82
C VAL A 156 1.53 -1.21 -12.29
N THR A 157 1.08 -0.53 -11.25
CA THR A 157 1.80 0.59 -10.63
C THR A 157 2.08 0.30 -9.17
N ALA A 158 3.34 0.26 -8.79
CA ALA A 158 3.74 0.20 -7.38
C ALA A 158 4.00 1.60 -6.83
N VAL A 159 3.44 1.89 -5.65
CA VAL A 159 3.64 3.15 -4.92
C VAL A 159 4.52 2.87 -3.71
N PHE A 160 5.54 3.69 -3.50
CA PHE A 160 6.53 3.55 -2.44
C PHE A 160 6.56 4.80 -1.56
N PRO A 161 5.57 5.01 -0.68
CA PRO A 161 5.61 6.14 0.23
C PRO A 161 6.73 5.99 1.26
N GLY A 162 7.24 7.14 1.72
CA GLY A 162 8.03 7.24 2.94
C GLY A 162 7.11 7.28 4.16
N ALA A 163 7.51 8.06 5.18
CA ALA A 163 6.65 8.32 6.31
C ALA A 163 5.38 9.08 5.86
N VAL A 164 4.22 8.58 6.28
CA VAL A 164 2.91 9.17 5.96
C VAL A 164 2.27 9.63 7.26
N ASP A 165 1.68 10.81 7.25
CA ASP A 165 0.98 11.39 8.40
C ASP A 165 -0.31 10.63 8.71
N THR A 166 -0.16 9.54 9.45
CA THR A 166 -1.23 8.63 9.84
C THR A 166 -1.12 8.27 11.32
N PRO A 167 -2.18 7.75 11.95
CA PRO A 167 -2.16 7.28 13.33
C PRO A 167 -1.14 6.17 13.63
N PHE A 168 -0.51 5.56 12.64
CA PHE A 168 0.55 4.55 12.83
C PHE A 168 1.77 5.08 13.59
N TYR A 169 2.03 6.39 13.50
CA TYR A 169 3.12 7.02 14.25
C TYR A 169 2.57 7.69 15.50
N LYS A 170 2.97 7.22 16.68
CA LYS A 170 2.64 7.82 17.99
C LYS A 170 3.40 9.13 18.22
N LEU A 171 3.28 10.08 17.30
CA LEU A 171 3.92 11.39 17.36
C LEU A 171 2.90 12.46 17.77
N GLY A 172 3.32 13.41 18.62
CA GLY A 172 2.49 14.55 18.97
C GLY A 172 2.17 15.42 17.75
N GLU A 173 0.99 16.05 17.73
CA GLU A 173 0.49 16.84 16.59
C GLU A 173 1.46 17.92 16.11
N ARG A 174 2.12 18.63 17.02
CA ARG A 174 3.09 19.68 16.67
C ARG A 174 4.27 19.11 15.88
N MET A 175 4.76 17.93 16.28
CA MET A 175 5.87 17.25 15.61
C MET A 175 5.43 16.73 14.23
N ARG A 176 4.25 16.15 14.14
CA ARG A 176 3.66 15.70 12.87
C ARG A 176 3.56 16.84 11.88
N ARG A 177 2.95 17.99 12.27
CA ARG A 177 2.84 19.19 11.43
C ARG A 177 4.20 19.68 10.92
N ASN A 178 5.22 19.72 11.80
CA ASN A 178 6.57 20.11 11.42
C ASN A 178 7.18 19.15 10.40
N PHE A 179 7.05 17.83 10.61
CA PHE A 179 7.57 16.83 9.69
C PHE A 179 6.89 16.89 8.29
N VAL A 180 5.60 17.17 8.25
CA VAL A 180 4.88 17.41 7.00
C VAL A 180 5.38 18.71 6.34
N ARG A 181 5.52 19.80 7.09
CA ARG A 181 6.00 21.10 6.58
C ARG A 181 7.41 21.00 5.98
N PHE A 182 8.30 20.22 6.61
CA PHE A 182 9.68 20.01 6.10
C PHE A 182 9.77 18.90 5.05
N GLY A 183 8.66 18.28 4.63
CA GLY A 183 8.65 17.25 3.61
C GLY A 183 9.25 15.90 4.04
N ILE A 184 9.48 15.71 5.34
CA ILE A 184 9.92 14.44 5.94
C ILE A 184 8.78 13.43 5.93
N MET A 185 7.56 13.89 6.24
CA MET A 185 6.32 13.12 6.11
C MET A 185 5.46 13.66 4.98
N SER A 186 4.67 12.80 4.36
CA SER A 186 3.68 13.20 3.35
C SER A 186 2.27 12.98 3.89
N THR A 187 1.31 13.80 3.44
CA THR A 187 -0.09 13.56 3.78
C THR A 187 -0.66 12.39 2.97
N PRO A 188 -1.67 11.65 3.49
CA PRO A 188 -2.35 10.57 2.77
C PRO A 188 -2.87 11.02 1.39
N GLU A 189 -3.46 12.23 1.32
CA GLU A 189 -4.02 12.80 0.08
C GLU A 189 -2.93 13.04 -0.96
N ALA A 190 -1.76 13.53 -0.54
CA ALA A 190 -0.62 13.76 -1.44
C ALA A 190 -0.09 12.44 -2.02
N ILE A 191 -0.03 11.38 -1.21
CA ILE A 191 0.34 10.03 -1.64
C ILE A 191 -0.69 9.49 -2.63
N ALA A 192 -1.98 9.52 -2.25
CA ALA A 192 -3.08 9.05 -3.10
C ALA A 192 -3.10 9.76 -4.45
N ARG A 193 -3.01 11.10 -4.45
CA ARG A 193 -2.98 11.91 -5.69
C ARG A 193 -1.83 11.52 -6.61
N ARG A 194 -0.62 11.33 -6.06
CA ARG A 194 0.56 10.96 -6.84
C ARG A 194 0.49 9.52 -7.33
N GLY A 195 -0.01 8.60 -6.49
CA GLY A 195 -0.22 7.19 -6.83
C GLY A 195 -1.22 7.04 -7.98
N VAL A 196 -2.40 7.64 -7.83
CA VAL A 196 -3.45 7.63 -8.86
C VAL A 196 -2.98 8.27 -10.17
N LYS A 197 -2.30 9.44 -10.09
CA LYS A 197 -1.75 10.09 -11.29
C LYS A 197 -0.72 9.21 -12.00
N ALA A 198 0.12 8.50 -11.26
CA ALA A 198 1.10 7.58 -11.83
C ALA A 198 0.43 6.37 -12.49
N MET A 199 -0.55 5.77 -11.83
CA MET A 199 -1.35 4.65 -12.34
C MET A 199 -2.08 5.00 -13.63
N LEU A 200 -2.78 6.14 -13.66
CA LEU A 200 -3.50 6.59 -14.86
C LEU A 200 -2.59 6.91 -16.04
N ARG A 201 -1.30 7.19 -15.78
CA ARG A 201 -0.26 7.38 -16.80
C ARG A 201 0.48 6.09 -17.17
N GLY A 202 0.04 4.94 -16.66
CA GLY A 202 0.70 3.65 -16.89
C GLY A 202 2.12 3.54 -16.32
N ARG A 203 2.50 4.41 -15.37
CA ARG A 203 3.84 4.37 -14.77
C ARG A 203 3.99 3.14 -13.88
N ARG A 204 5.05 2.40 -14.07
CA ARG A 204 5.38 1.17 -13.36
C ARG A 204 5.60 1.36 -11.86
N ARG A 205 6.18 2.50 -11.46
CA ARG A 205 6.49 2.81 -10.06
C ARG A 205 6.47 4.31 -9.79
N VAL A 206 6.15 4.67 -8.56
CA VAL A 206 6.26 6.05 -8.06
C VAL A 206 6.73 6.06 -6.62
N VAL A 207 7.70 6.91 -6.33
CA VAL A 207 8.18 7.24 -4.98
C VAL A 207 7.70 8.66 -4.68
N PRO A 208 6.64 8.84 -3.90
CA PRO A 208 6.15 10.17 -3.54
C PRO A 208 7.11 10.86 -2.55
N GLY A 209 7.30 12.17 -2.72
CA GLY A 209 8.18 12.99 -1.86
C GLY A 209 9.61 13.07 -2.36
N PHE A 210 10.18 14.28 -2.29
CA PHE A 210 11.58 14.51 -2.72
C PHE A 210 12.55 13.80 -1.77
N PHE A 211 12.38 13.99 -0.48
CA PHE A 211 13.22 13.39 0.54
C PHE A 211 13.19 11.85 0.48
N THR A 212 11.99 11.28 0.33
CA THR A 212 11.84 9.82 0.17
C THR A 212 12.57 9.30 -1.06
N LYS A 213 12.53 10.03 -2.19
CA LYS A 213 13.27 9.66 -3.40
C LYS A 213 14.77 9.63 -3.16
N LEU A 214 15.29 10.64 -2.47
CA LEU A 214 16.72 10.73 -2.15
C LEU A 214 17.14 9.54 -1.28
N VAL A 215 16.40 9.27 -0.20
CA VAL A 215 16.66 8.12 0.70
C VAL A 215 16.63 6.80 -0.07
N VAL A 216 15.60 6.57 -0.89
CA VAL A 216 15.48 5.35 -1.70
C VAL A 216 16.64 5.23 -2.69
N ALA A 217 17.05 6.31 -3.35
CA ALA A 217 18.19 6.29 -4.28
C ALA A 217 19.50 5.94 -3.57
N ILE A 218 19.74 6.53 -2.40
CA ILE A 218 20.91 6.23 -1.58
C ILE A 218 20.89 4.75 -1.15
N CYS A 219 19.77 4.27 -0.60
CA CYS A 219 19.65 2.88 -0.13
C CYS A 219 19.70 1.85 -1.25
N ALA A 220 19.32 2.22 -2.47
CA ALA A 220 19.38 1.32 -3.62
C ALA A 220 20.80 1.09 -4.14
N VAL A 221 21.73 2.03 -3.87
CA VAL A 221 23.10 2.00 -4.39
C VAL A 221 24.13 1.65 -3.32
N LEU A 222 23.90 2.11 -2.07
CA LEU A 222 24.87 1.86 -0.99
C LEU A 222 24.80 0.43 -0.47
N PRO A 223 25.95 -0.23 -0.32
CA PRO A 223 26.00 -1.55 0.31
C PRO A 223 25.59 -1.47 1.78
N ALA A 224 25.01 -2.55 2.29
CA ALA A 224 24.55 -2.65 3.68
C ALA A 224 25.63 -2.29 4.71
N ARG A 225 26.92 -2.53 4.38
CA ARG A 225 28.08 -2.15 5.23
C ARG A 225 28.14 -0.65 5.52
N VAL A 226 27.67 0.18 4.57
CA VAL A 226 27.65 1.65 4.73
C VAL A 226 26.37 2.10 5.43
N LEU A 227 25.26 1.40 5.23
CA LEU A 227 23.98 1.72 5.86
C LEU A 227 23.96 1.33 7.36
N ASN A 228 24.60 0.22 7.74
CA ASN A 228 24.60 -0.26 9.12
C ASN A 228 25.12 0.75 10.15
N PRO A 229 26.23 1.51 9.93
CA PRO A 229 26.66 2.54 10.85
C PRO A 229 25.63 3.67 11.01
N MET A 230 24.90 4.02 9.94
CA MET A 230 23.87 5.06 10.00
C MET A 230 22.70 4.68 10.92
N LEU A 231 22.36 3.39 11.01
CA LEU A 231 21.33 2.91 11.95
C LEU A 231 21.78 2.96 13.42
N ARG A 232 23.09 3.11 13.69
CA ARG A 232 23.67 3.24 15.04
C ARG A 232 23.78 4.69 15.51
N ILE A 233 23.46 5.66 14.66
CA ILE A 233 23.47 7.08 15.03
C ILE A 233 22.50 7.32 16.21
N PRO A 234 22.91 8.02 17.29
CA PRO A 234 22.15 8.12 18.54
C PRO A 234 20.66 8.50 18.41
N PRO A 235 20.27 9.47 17.57
CA PRO A 235 18.84 9.78 17.38
C PRO A 235 18.04 8.62 16.78
N ILE A 236 18.64 7.87 15.84
CA ILE A 236 17.99 6.71 15.20
C ILE A 236 17.95 5.55 16.19
N LYS A 237 19.05 5.29 16.91
CA LYS A 237 19.12 4.28 17.95
C LYS A 237 18.08 4.52 19.04
N ARG A 238 17.96 5.76 19.55
CA ARG A 238 16.95 6.11 20.57
C ARG A 238 15.51 5.91 20.08
N LEU A 239 15.25 6.11 18.78
CA LEU A 239 13.96 5.83 18.17
C LEU A 239 13.69 4.32 18.13
N LEU A 240 14.73 3.52 17.89
CA LEU A 240 14.66 2.06 17.86
C LEU A 240 14.54 1.42 19.24
N ASP A 241 15.21 2.00 20.25
CA ASP A 241 15.20 1.51 21.63
C ASP A 241 13.87 1.84 22.37
N ARG A 242 13.02 2.72 21.81
CA ARG A 242 11.70 3.08 22.36
C ARG A 242 10.54 2.23 21.86
N VAL A 243 10.83 1.29 21.02
CA VAL A 243 9.89 0.33 20.42
C VAL A 243 10.15 -1.07 20.96
#